data_640ee980fe3a7945587bdd1cf56bf236
#
_entry.id   640ee980fe3a7945587bdd1cf56bf236
#
_cell.length_a   1.000
_cell.length_b   1.000
_cell.length_c   1.000
_cell.angle_alpha   90.00
_cell.angle_beta   90.00
_cell.angle_gamma   90.00
#
_symmetry.space_group_name_H-M   'P 1'
#
loop_
_entity.id
_entity.type
_entity.pdbx_description
1 polymer ?
#
loop_
_entity_poly.entity_id
_entity_poly.type
_entity_poly.pdbx_seq_one_letter_code
_entity_poly.pdbx_strand_id
1 'polypeptide(L)'
;LPKVSASDDGIWRRLIVIPFNAKITGKSDIKNYADYLFEKAGPSIMTWIIQGAQAAIQANFHTVLPKVVEEAIEKYRESGDWLGQFIEARCDIDRSYFEKSGELYQQYRFQCMQNGEYIRSTTDFYGAIEKAGYVRRKTSKGSFIWGLKLRDGQDFLE
;
A
#
# COMPACT_ATOMS: atom_id res chain seq x y z
N LEU A 1 0.60 9.83 -2.74
CA LEU A 1 1.24 9.22 -1.56
C LEU A 1 2.55 8.55 -1.97
N PRO A 2 3.61 8.52 -1.12
CA PRO A 2 4.88 7.86 -1.43
C PRO A 2 4.67 6.34 -1.56
N LYS A 3 5.49 5.66 -2.37
CA LYS A 3 5.42 4.20 -2.48
C LYS A 3 6.07 3.56 -1.25
N VAL A 4 5.26 2.91 -0.41
CA VAL A 4 5.69 2.18 0.79
C VAL A 4 5.34 0.71 0.61
N SER A 5 6.29 -0.19 0.93
CA SER A 5 6.02 -1.62 0.90
C SER A 5 5.05 -2.01 2.03
N ALA A 6 4.04 -2.80 1.73
CA ALA A 6 3.08 -3.29 2.75
C ALA A 6 3.77 -4.10 3.86
N SER A 7 4.93 -4.71 3.57
CA SER A 7 5.71 -5.52 4.51
C SER A 7 6.69 -4.71 5.39
N ASP A 8 6.76 -3.37 5.27
CA ASP A 8 7.66 -2.54 6.07
C ASP A 8 6.98 -2.00 7.33
N ASP A 9 6.82 -2.85 8.33
CA ASP A 9 6.20 -2.49 9.61
C ASP A 9 6.92 -1.33 10.33
N GLY A 10 8.20 -1.10 10.05
CA GLY A 10 8.96 0.01 10.61
C GLY A 10 8.45 1.36 10.13
N ILE A 11 8.06 1.45 8.86
CA ILE A 11 7.49 2.66 8.26
C ILE A 11 6.03 2.81 8.69
N TRP A 12 5.24 1.72 8.62
CA TRP A 12 3.81 1.77 8.93
C TRP A 12 3.49 2.24 10.34
N ARG A 13 4.33 1.91 11.32
CA ARG A 13 4.20 2.41 12.70
C ARG A 13 4.42 3.91 12.87
N ARG A 14 5.02 4.57 11.88
CA ARG A 14 5.38 6.00 11.91
C ARG A 14 4.56 6.82 10.93
N LEU A 15 3.80 6.17 10.05
CA LEU A 15 3.03 6.83 8.99
C LEU A 15 1.60 7.09 9.47
N ILE A 16 1.20 8.34 9.41
CA ILE A 16 -0.18 8.78 9.65
C ILE A 16 -0.71 9.37 8.35
N VAL A 17 -1.80 8.79 7.82
CA VAL A 17 -2.46 9.27 6.61
C VAL A 17 -3.70 10.06 6.99
N ILE A 18 -3.67 11.37 6.80
CA ILE A 18 -4.82 12.24 7.05
C ILE A 18 -5.54 12.47 5.72
N PRO A 19 -6.77 11.93 5.53
CA PRO A 19 -7.50 12.07 4.29
C PRO A 19 -8.15 13.45 4.18
N PHE A 20 -7.85 14.18 3.11
CA PHE A 20 -8.53 15.41 2.72
C PHE A 20 -9.46 15.11 1.56
N ASN A 21 -10.70 14.72 1.86
CA ASN A 21 -11.67 14.25 0.85
C ASN A 21 -12.47 15.39 0.20
N ALA A 22 -12.42 16.60 0.76
CA ALA A 22 -13.12 17.75 0.22
C ALA A 22 -12.41 18.28 -1.04
N LYS A 23 -13.16 18.43 -2.11
CA LYS A 23 -12.68 19.06 -3.35
C LYS A 23 -13.06 20.54 -3.33
N ILE A 24 -12.04 21.41 -3.32
CA ILE A 24 -12.24 22.85 -3.37
C ILE A 24 -12.39 23.24 -4.85
N THR A 25 -13.54 23.82 -5.22
CA THR A 25 -13.84 24.20 -6.61
C THR A 25 -14.67 25.49 -6.66
N GLY A 26 -14.53 26.23 -7.76
CA GLY A 26 -15.35 27.43 -8.02
C GLY A 26 -15.17 28.52 -6.97
N LYS A 27 -16.26 28.99 -6.38
CA LYS A 27 -16.26 30.08 -5.37
C LYS A 27 -15.52 29.71 -4.06
N SER A 28 -15.28 28.45 -3.80
CA SER A 28 -14.52 27.99 -2.63
C SER A 28 -13.01 28.00 -2.86
N ASP A 29 -12.55 28.16 -4.10
CA ASP A 29 -11.12 28.25 -4.45
C ASP A 29 -10.64 29.70 -4.28
N ILE A 30 -10.33 30.06 -3.04
CA ILE A 30 -9.83 31.40 -2.69
C ILE A 30 -8.32 31.39 -2.85
N LYS A 31 -7.79 32.23 -3.74
CA LYS A 31 -6.35 32.38 -3.93
C LYS A 31 -5.71 33.03 -2.70
N ASN A 32 -4.49 32.57 -2.35
CA ASN A 32 -3.74 33.02 -1.18
C ASN A 32 -4.53 32.92 0.14
N TYR A 33 -5.37 31.89 0.26
CA TYR A 33 -6.23 31.69 1.43
C TYR A 33 -5.41 31.55 2.73
N ALA A 34 -4.19 31.08 2.66
CA ALA A 34 -3.30 31.01 3.81
C ALA A 34 -2.99 32.42 4.40
N ASP A 35 -2.70 33.39 3.55
CA ASP A 35 -2.45 34.78 3.98
C ASP A 35 -3.70 35.39 4.60
N TYR A 36 -4.84 35.17 3.96
CA TYR A 36 -6.15 35.58 4.51
C TYR A 36 -6.41 34.99 5.91
N LEU A 37 -6.16 33.70 6.09
CA LEU A 37 -6.34 33.03 7.39
C LEU A 37 -5.37 33.59 8.45
N PHE A 38 -4.12 33.84 8.06
CA PHE A 38 -3.11 34.39 8.96
C PHE A 38 -3.55 35.78 9.47
N GLU A 39 -3.98 36.67 8.57
CA GLU A 39 -4.44 38.00 8.94
C GLU A 39 -5.71 38.03 9.79
N LYS A 40 -6.69 37.17 9.46
CA LYS A 40 -8.01 37.18 10.10
C LYS A 40 -8.12 36.31 11.35
N ALA A 41 -7.36 35.22 11.42
CA ALA A 41 -7.50 34.19 12.46
C ALA A 41 -6.16 33.73 13.06
N GLY A 42 -5.04 34.38 12.74
CA GLY A 42 -3.71 33.97 13.20
C GLY A 42 -3.62 33.69 14.70
N PRO A 43 -4.07 34.58 15.59
CA PRO A 43 -4.06 34.35 17.04
C PRO A 43 -4.88 33.12 17.47
N SER A 44 -6.03 32.88 16.85
CA SER A 44 -6.88 31.73 17.13
C SER A 44 -6.25 30.41 16.67
N ILE A 45 -5.60 30.42 15.49
CA ILE A 45 -4.85 29.29 14.97
C ILE A 45 -3.67 28.97 15.89
N MET A 46 -2.92 29.97 16.35
CA MET A 46 -1.82 29.78 17.29
C MET A 46 -2.30 29.17 18.61
N THR A 47 -3.41 29.67 19.15
CA THR A 47 -4.02 29.13 20.37
C THR A 47 -4.38 27.66 20.19
N TRP A 48 -4.99 27.28 19.06
CA TRP A 48 -5.34 25.92 18.75
C TRP A 48 -4.11 25.00 18.65
N ILE A 49 -3.02 25.46 18.01
CA ILE A 49 -1.76 24.72 17.94
C ILE A 49 -1.16 24.50 19.33
N ILE A 50 -1.14 25.53 20.20
CA ILE A 50 -0.62 25.44 21.57
C ILE A 50 -1.45 24.44 22.39
N GLN A 51 -2.78 24.49 22.29
CA GLN A 51 -3.66 23.55 22.98
C GLN A 51 -3.43 22.12 22.52
N GLY A 52 -3.26 21.90 21.21
CA GLY A 52 -2.94 20.60 20.64
C GLY A 52 -1.58 20.06 21.15
N ALA A 53 -0.57 20.92 21.19
CA ALA A 53 0.75 20.55 21.72
C ALA A 53 0.68 20.20 23.22
N GLN A 54 -0.05 20.96 24.04
CA GLN A 54 -0.25 20.67 25.46
C GLN A 54 -0.96 19.31 25.64
N ALA A 55 -2.02 19.04 24.88
CA ALA A 55 -2.74 17.78 24.94
C ALA A 55 -1.83 16.59 24.54
N ALA A 56 -0.99 16.75 23.51
CA ALA A 56 -0.05 15.71 23.09
C ALA A 56 1.01 15.43 24.18
N ILE A 57 1.53 16.44 24.83
CA ILE A 57 2.49 16.30 25.95
C ILE A 57 1.82 15.61 27.15
N GLN A 58 0.61 16.01 27.52
CA GLN A 58 -0.15 15.41 28.61
C GLN A 58 -0.47 13.92 28.35
N ALA A 59 -0.74 13.56 27.10
CA ALA A 59 -0.95 12.20 26.67
C ALA A 59 0.36 11.42 26.47
N ASN A 60 1.52 11.97 26.84
CA ASN A 60 2.84 11.38 26.61
C ASN A 60 3.05 10.92 25.16
N PHE A 61 2.56 11.73 24.21
CA PHE A 61 2.55 11.47 22.77
C PHE A 61 1.82 10.19 22.34
N HIS A 62 0.98 9.62 23.22
CA HIS A 62 0.07 8.56 22.84
C HIS A 62 -1.16 9.14 22.17
N THR A 63 -1.22 9.04 20.87
CA THR A 63 -2.34 9.56 20.07
C THR A 63 -3.29 8.42 19.73
N VAL A 64 -4.54 8.53 20.16
CA VAL A 64 -5.62 7.66 19.66
C VAL A 64 -6.03 8.20 18.31
N LEU A 65 -5.82 7.43 17.26
CA LEU A 65 -6.17 7.84 15.91
C LEU A 65 -7.70 7.78 15.73
N PRO A 66 -8.30 8.79 15.08
CA PRO A 66 -9.69 8.70 14.67
C PRO A 66 -9.87 7.56 13.65
N LYS A 67 -11.03 6.88 13.69
CA LYS A 67 -11.34 5.75 12.80
C LYS A 67 -11.12 6.06 11.31
N VAL A 68 -11.47 7.26 10.86
CA VAL A 68 -11.26 7.71 9.48
C VAL A 68 -9.77 7.73 9.08
N VAL A 69 -8.88 7.98 10.02
CA VAL A 69 -7.42 7.96 9.81
C VAL A 69 -6.90 6.53 9.79
N GLU A 70 -7.38 5.67 10.69
CA GLU A 70 -7.05 4.24 10.70
C GLU A 70 -7.46 3.55 9.39
N GLU A 71 -8.69 3.78 8.94
CA GLU A 71 -9.20 3.28 7.65
C GLU A 71 -8.38 3.79 6.46
N ALA A 72 -7.93 5.06 6.50
CA ALA A 72 -7.10 5.62 5.44
C ALA A 72 -5.70 4.99 5.40
N ILE A 73 -5.11 4.68 6.55
CA ILE A 73 -3.82 3.97 6.67
C ILE A 73 -3.97 2.56 6.11
N GLU A 74 -5.00 1.82 6.52
CA GLU A 74 -5.22 0.44 6.07
C GLU A 74 -5.44 0.39 4.55
N LYS A 75 -6.33 1.22 4.02
CA LYS A 75 -6.55 1.32 2.58
C LYS A 75 -5.27 1.65 1.80
N TYR A 76 -4.40 2.49 2.37
CA TYR A 76 -3.12 2.81 1.75
C TYR A 76 -2.15 1.62 1.80
N ARG A 77 -2.12 0.88 2.92
CA ARG A 77 -1.32 -0.33 3.08
C ARG A 77 -1.77 -1.42 2.09
N GLU A 78 -3.08 -1.68 1.99
CA GLU A 78 -3.66 -2.61 1.03
C GLU A 78 -3.31 -2.24 -0.42
N SER A 79 -3.38 -0.95 -0.77
CA SER A 79 -2.99 -0.50 -2.12
C SER A 79 -1.50 -0.71 -2.44
N GLY A 80 -0.66 -0.85 -1.42
CA GLY A 80 0.77 -1.19 -1.53
C GLY A 80 1.06 -2.69 -1.61
N ASP A 81 0.08 -3.54 -1.30
CA ASP A 81 0.23 -5.01 -1.33
C ASP A 81 -0.07 -5.62 -2.70
N TRP A 82 0.69 -5.16 -3.68
CA TRP A 82 0.59 -5.64 -5.06
C TRP A 82 0.81 -7.16 -5.18
N LEU A 83 1.65 -7.75 -4.30
CA LEU A 83 1.94 -9.18 -4.34
C LEU A 83 0.78 -10.00 -3.78
N GLY A 84 0.20 -9.59 -2.64
CA GLY A 84 -0.99 -10.23 -2.08
C GLY A 84 -2.15 -10.22 -3.07
N GLN A 85 -2.41 -9.07 -3.68
CA GLN A 85 -3.44 -8.93 -4.72
C GLN A 85 -3.19 -9.84 -5.93
N PHE A 86 -1.94 -9.95 -6.39
CA PHE A 86 -1.60 -10.88 -7.48
C PHE A 86 -1.83 -12.34 -7.08
N ILE A 87 -1.36 -12.74 -5.89
CA ILE A 87 -1.51 -14.11 -5.40
C ILE A 87 -2.99 -14.45 -5.22
N GLU A 88 -3.76 -13.58 -4.59
CA GLU A 88 -5.20 -13.77 -4.40
C GLU A 88 -5.96 -13.91 -5.72
N ALA A 89 -5.61 -13.10 -6.71
CA ALA A 89 -6.29 -13.09 -8.01
C ALA A 89 -5.91 -14.28 -8.90
N ARG A 90 -4.65 -14.78 -8.83
CA ARG A 90 -4.11 -15.70 -9.84
C ARG A 90 -3.57 -17.01 -9.29
N CYS A 91 -3.43 -17.17 -7.98
CA CYS A 91 -2.81 -18.36 -7.41
C CYS A 91 -3.72 -19.07 -6.43
N ASP A 92 -3.52 -20.38 -6.33
CA ASP A 92 -3.98 -21.20 -5.22
C ASP A 92 -2.81 -21.46 -4.28
N ILE A 93 -3.07 -21.46 -2.98
CA ILE A 93 -2.07 -21.60 -1.93
C ILE A 93 -2.24 -22.94 -1.24
N ASP A 94 -1.22 -23.77 -1.27
CA ASP A 94 -1.11 -25.01 -0.48
C ASP A 94 0.36 -25.38 -0.35
N ARG A 95 0.74 -25.99 0.76
CA ARG A 95 2.13 -26.42 1.02
C ARG A 95 2.68 -27.43 0.02
N SER A 96 1.80 -28.21 -0.60
CA SER A 96 2.15 -29.21 -1.62
C SER A 96 2.31 -28.63 -3.02
N TYR A 97 1.83 -27.38 -3.24
CA TYR A 97 1.86 -26.74 -4.54
C TYR A 97 3.23 -26.20 -4.88
N PHE A 98 3.52 -26.18 -6.15
CA PHE A 98 4.70 -25.51 -6.70
C PHE A 98 4.40 -24.99 -8.11
N GLU A 99 5.10 -23.93 -8.48
CA GLU A 99 4.99 -23.32 -9.80
C GLU A 99 6.36 -22.97 -10.35
N LYS A 100 6.52 -22.99 -11.66
CA LYS A 100 7.74 -22.49 -12.29
C LYS A 100 7.89 -21.00 -12.09
N SER A 101 9.06 -20.59 -11.60
CA SER A 101 9.32 -19.16 -11.29
C SER A 101 9.08 -18.26 -12.51
N GLY A 102 9.48 -18.70 -13.70
CA GLY A 102 9.31 -17.94 -14.94
C GLY A 102 7.86 -17.76 -15.34
N GLU A 103 7.03 -18.81 -15.22
CA GLU A 103 5.59 -18.77 -15.54
C GLU A 103 4.84 -17.85 -14.58
N LEU A 104 5.16 -17.95 -13.27
CA LEU A 104 4.59 -17.07 -12.27
C LEU A 104 4.90 -15.58 -12.56
N TYR A 105 6.14 -15.26 -12.91
CA TYR A 105 6.52 -13.89 -13.25
C TYR A 105 5.87 -13.39 -14.53
N GLN A 106 5.70 -14.26 -15.53
CA GLN A 106 5.00 -13.89 -16.77
C GLN A 106 3.52 -13.56 -16.51
N GLN A 107 2.83 -14.33 -15.68
CA GLN A 107 1.45 -14.06 -15.29
C GLN A 107 1.33 -12.74 -14.50
N TYR A 108 2.27 -12.47 -13.60
CA TYR A 108 2.35 -11.17 -12.92
C TYR A 108 2.51 -10.02 -13.91
N ARG A 109 3.43 -10.14 -14.88
CA ARG A 109 3.61 -9.11 -15.91
C ARG A 109 2.34 -8.89 -16.74
N PHE A 110 1.70 -9.97 -17.12
CA PHE A 110 0.47 -9.92 -17.90
C PHE A 110 -0.65 -9.18 -17.14
N GLN A 111 -0.84 -9.48 -15.88
CA GLN A 111 -1.81 -8.77 -15.02
C GLN A 111 -1.49 -7.28 -14.89
N CYS A 112 -0.22 -6.93 -14.64
CA CYS A 112 0.19 -5.52 -14.59
C CYS A 112 -0.09 -4.78 -15.91
N MET A 113 0.15 -5.42 -17.06
CA MET A 113 -0.14 -4.84 -18.38
C MET A 113 -1.65 -4.59 -18.57
N GLN A 114 -2.49 -5.54 -18.17
CA GLN A 114 -3.95 -5.39 -18.24
C GLN A 114 -4.47 -4.26 -17.35
N ASN A 115 -3.91 -4.11 -16.17
CA ASN A 115 -4.34 -3.12 -15.19
C ASN A 115 -3.65 -1.75 -15.37
N GLY A 116 -2.69 -1.62 -16.28
CA GLY A 116 -1.89 -0.39 -16.43
C GLY A 116 -0.96 -0.13 -15.23
N GLU A 117 -0.53 -1.18 -14.53
CA GLU A 117 0.30 -1.10 -13.34
C GLU A 117 1.80 -1.18 -13.68
N TYR A 118 2.62 -0.66 -12.76
CA TYR A 118 4.08 -0.74 -12.91
C TYR A 118 4.58 -2.17 -12.76
N ILE A 119 5.31 -2.66 -13.77
CA ILE A 119 5.95 -3.98 -13.76
C ILE A 119 7.27 -3.91 -12.98
N ARG A 120 7.35 -4.61 -11.87
CA ARG A 120 8.58 -4.71 -11.07
C ARG A 120 9.59 -5.64 -11.74
N SER A 121 10.88 -5.42 -11.42
CA SER A 121 11.94 -6.29 -11.90
C SER A 121 11.80 -7.74 -11.38
N THR A 122 12.43 -8.70 -12.05
CA THR A 122 12.49 -10.10 -11.56
C THR A 122 13.09 -10.19 -10.16
N THR A 123 14.09 -9.37 -9.86
CA THR A 123 14.76 -9.32 -8.57
C THR A 123 13.79 -8.89 -7.47
N ASP A 124 13.04 -7.80 -7.70
CA ASP A 124 12.05 -7.29 -6.74
C ASP A 124 10.90 -8.25 -6.56
N PHE A 125 10.43 -8.86 -7.65
CA PHE A 125 9.34 -9.83 -7.61
C PHE A 125 9.70 -11.06 -6.79
N TYR A 126 10.83 -11.71 -7.08
CA TYR A 126 11.22 -12.90 -6.33
C TYR A 126 11.64 -12.57 -4.90
N GLY A 127 12.25 -11.41 -4.66
CA GLY A 127 12.54 -10.95 -3.30
C GLY A 127 11.27 -10.74 -2.47
N ALA A 128 10.19 -10.24 -3.08
CA ALA A 128 8.90 -10.09 -2.41
C ALA A 128 8.22 -11.46 -2.14
N ILE A 129 8.29 -12.41 -3.08
CA ILE A 129 7.81 -13.78 -2.92
C ILE A 129 8.51 -14.48 -1.73
N GLU A 130 9.84 -14.35 -1.63
CA GLU A 130 10.62 -14.95 -0.54
C GLU A 130 10.29 -14.30 0.81
N LYS A 131 10.13 -12.97 0.85
CA LYS A 131 9.70 -12.23 2.06
C LYS A 131 8.27 -12.59 2.49
N ALA A 132 7.39 -12.94 1.57
CA ALA A 132 6.05 -13.44 1.86
C ALA A 132 6.04 -14.89 2.38
N GLY A 133 7.20 -15.53 2.51
CA GLY A 133 7.35 -16.86 3.10
C GLY A 133 7.33 -18.02 2.11
N TYR A 134 7.26 -17.75 0.81
CA TYR A 134 7.36 -18.78 -0.22
C TYR A 134 8.81 -19.15 -0.49
N VAL A 135 9.07 -20.42 -0.81
CA VAL A 135 10.44 -20.93 -0.97
C VAL A 135 10.77 -21.10 -2.44
N ARG A 136 11.76 -20.36 -2.92
CA ARG A 136 12.30 -20.52 -4.27
C ARG A 136 13.46 -21.50 -4.26
N ARG A 137 13.39 -22.54 -5.10
CA ARG A 137 14.47 -23.55 -5.24
C ARG A 137 14.80 -23.80 -6.71
N LYS A 138 16.09 -23.97 -6.98
CA LYS A 138 16.59 -24.40 -8.30
C LYS A 138 16.69 -25.92 -8.31
N THR A 139 16.14 -26.56 -9.35
CA THR A 139 16.21 -27.99 -9.59
C THR A 139 16.85 -28.26 -10.95
N SER A 140 17.11 -29.53 -11.30
CA SER A 140 17.56 -29.92 -12.64
C SER A 140 16.59 -29.55 -13.76
N LYS A 141 15.28 -29.38 -13.42
CA LYS A 141 14.21 -29.01 -14.35
C LYS A 141 13.90 -27.51 -14.41
N GLY A 142 14.66 -26.69 -13.67
CA GLY A 142 14.45 -25.23 -13.61
C GLY A 142 14.31 -24.69 -12.20
N SER A 143 13.88 -23.43 -12.08
CA SER A 143 13.61 -22.76 -10.82
C SER A 143 12.11 -22.80 -10.50
N PHE A 144 11.75 -23.22 -9.29
CA PHE A 144 10.38 -23.37 -8.82
C PHE A 144 10.16 -22.58 -7.53
N ILE A 145 8.92 -22.13 -7.34
CA ILE A 145 8.41 -21.51 -6.10
C ILE A 145 7.44 -22.49 -5.47
N TRP A 146 7.64 -22.79 -4.19
CA TRP A 146 6.84 -23.74 -3.41
C TRP A 146 5.86 -23.01 -2.52
N GLY A 147 4.69 -23.63 -2.32
CA GLY A 147 3.62 -23.11 -1.48
C GLY A 147 2.47 -22.45 -2.25
N LEU A 148 2.59 -22.33 -3.58
CA LEU A 148 1.55 -21.79 -4.46
C LEU A 148 1.64 -22.41 -5.86
N LYS A 149 0.53 -22.34 -6.61
CA LYS A 149 0.46 -22.64 -8.05
C LYS A 149 -0.44 -21.61 -8.74
N LEU A 150 -0.25 -21.40 -10.01
CA LEU A 150 -1.18 -20.64 -10.83
C LEU A 150 -2.52 -21.39 -10.89
N ARG A 151 -3.63 -20.66 -10.81
CA ARG A 151 -4.94 -21.21 -11.14
C ARG A 151 -4.94 -21.58 -12.61
N ASP A 152 -5.36 -22.79 -12.92
CA ASP A 152 -5.55 -23.23 -14.29
C ASP A 152 -6.51 -22.24 -14.96
N GLY A 153 -6.04 -21.57 -16.01
CA GLY A 153 -6.83 -20.58 -16.71
C GLY A 153 -8.12 -21.24 -17.21
N GLN A 154 -9.25 -20.91 -16.62
CA GLN A 154 -10.48 -21.00 -17.36
C GLN A 154 -10.33 -20.06 -18.55
N ASP A 155 -10.31 -20.64 -19.73
CA ASP A 155 -10.32 -19.95 -21.00
C ASP A 155 -11.33 -18.79 -20.99
N PHE A 156 -10.81 -17.55 -21.02
CA PHE A 156 -11.62 -16.41 -21.39
C PHE A 156 -11.75 -16.36 -22.90
N LEU A 157 -12.37 -17.41 -23.47
CA LEU A 157 -12.89 -17.45 -24.82
C LEU A 157 -14.33 -17.95 -24.74
N GLU A 158 -15.21 -17.07 -24.34
CA GLU A 158 -16.61 -17.00 -24.80
C GLU A 158 -17.01 -15.56 -24.94
#